data_1a1791dca1cb67effdd7c479e9e67b41
#
_entry.id   1a1791dca1cb67effdd7c479e9e67b41
#
_cell.length_a   1.000
_cell.length_b   1.000
_cell.length_c   1.000
_cell.angle_alpha   90.00
_cell.angle_beta   90.00
_cell.angle_gamma   90.00
#
_symmetry.space_group_name_H-M   'P 1'
#
loop_
_entity.id
_entity.type
_entity.pdbx_description
1 polymer ?
#
loop_
_entity_poly.entity_id
_entity_poly.type
_entity_poly.pdbx_seq_one_letter_code
_entity_poly.pdbx_strand_id
1 'polypeptide(L)'
;MWILLAYIALIAGINWIYEITPLVTLPGGDLWSPVDIIVGFVFVIRDFAQRRVGHYVLLAMLAGIAISWLTVSKELAFASAAAFAVGELADWAIFTATGKPFSQRILLSSLLGAPLDSLVFLTLVGLASPLAMQVQISSKLGGALLVFYLVWRREKRAAIPRGS
;
A
#
# COMPACT_ATOMS: atom_id res chain seq x y z
N MET A 1 4.42 14.04 13.58
CA MET A 1 5.39 14.42 12.55
C MET A 1 6.22 13.23 12.06
N TRP A 2 6.82 12.44 12.96
CA TRP A 2 7.64 11.27 12.56
C TRP A 2 6.96 10.25 11.65
N ILE A 3 5.65 9.97 11.84
CA ILE A 3 4.92 9.01 11.01
C ILE A 3 4.78 9.48 9.55
N LEU A 4 4.65 10.79 9.31
CA LEU A 4 4.63 11.33 7.94
C LEU A 4 6.00 11.22 7.28
N LEU A 5 7.07 11.53 8.01
CA LEU A 5 8.43 11.36 7.50
C LEU A 5 8.74 9.91 7.19
N ALA A 6 8.34 8.99 8.08
CA ALA A 6 8.48 7.56 7.85
C ALA A 6 7.70 7.09 6.61
N TYR A 7 6.49 7.60 6.41
CA TYR A 7 5.65 7.28 5.26
C TYR A 7 6.27 7.81 3.95
N ILE A 8 6.74 9.07 3.93
CA ILE A 8 7.44 9.65 2.77
C ILE A 8 8.71 8.86 2.42
N ALA A 9 9.53 8.56 3.44
CA ALA A 9 10.76 7.79 3.26
C ALA A 9 10.47 6.36 2.75
N LEU A 10 9.37 5.77 3.21
CA LEU A 10 8.94 4.44 2.77
C LEU A 10 8.54 4.45 1.29
N ILE A 11 7.74 5.44 0.84
CA ILE A 11 7.34 5.57 -0.57
C ILE A 11 8.58 5.70 -1.46
N ALA A 12 9.47 6.64 -1.13
CA ALA A 12 10.69 6.87 -1.91
C ALA A 12 11.62 5.65 -1.89
N GLY A 13 11.80 5.03 -0.72
CA GLY A 13 12.65 3.86 -0.54
C GLY A 13 12.13 2.63 -1.29
N ILE A 14 10.82 2.39 -1.30
CA ILE A 14 10.22 1.28 -2.03
C ILE A 14 10.41 1.45 -3.54
N ASN A 15 10.18 2.63 -4.08
CA ASN A 15 10.38 2.86 -5.51
C ASN A 15 11.85 2.66 -5.91
N TRP A 16 12.80 3.09 -5.08
CA TRP A 16 14.22 2.82 -5.30
C TRP A 16 14.55 1.32 -5.21
N ILE A 17 14.00 0.61 -4.21
CA ILE A 17 14.18 -0.85 -4.08
C ILE A 17 13.57 -1.57 -5.29
N TYR A 18 12.41 -1.09 -5.77
CA TYR A 18 11.75 -1.66 -6.93
C TYR A 18 12.62 -1.55 -8.19
N GLU A 19 13.30 -0.43 -8.39
CA GLU A 19 14.22 -0.19 -9.52
C GLU A 19 15.40 -1.17 -9.54
N ILE A 20 15.95 -1.50 -8.36
CA ILE A 20 17.17 -2.31 -8.25
C ILE A 20 16.89 -3.81 -8.02
N THR A 21 15.65 -4.18 -7.71
CA THR A 21 15.30 -5.57 -7.41
C THR A 21 14.95 -6.33 -8.70
N PRO A 22 15.60 -7.46 -8.99
CA PRO A 22 15.28 -8.25 -10.15
C PRO A 22 13.88 -8.83 -10.07
N LEU A 23 13.18 -8.86 -11.20
CA LEU A 23 11.89 -9.52 -11.32
C LEU A 23 12.05 -11.04 -11.28
N VAL A 24 11.10 -11.70 -10.64
CA VAL A 24 11.02 -13.17 -10.58
C VAL A 24 10.07 -13.64 -11.67
N THR A 25 10.51 -14.64 -12.45
CA THR A 25 9.67 -15.27 -13.47
C THR A 25 8.72 -16.26 -12.81
N LEU A 26 7.44 -16.05 -13.03
CA LEU A 26 6.36 -16.93 -12.60
C LEU A 26 6.14 -18.09 -13.58
N PRO A 27 5.45 -19.17 -13.18
CA PRO A 27 5.00 -20.19 -14.12
C PRO A 27 4.18 -19.57 -15.26
N GLY A 28 4.56 -19.85 -16.50
CA GLY A 28 3.94 -19.24 -17.70
C GLY A 28 4.71 -18.07 -18.31
N GLY A 29 5.80 -17.60 -17.67
CA GLY A 29 6.67 -16.53 -18.18
C GLY A 29 6.31 -15.14 -17.71
N ASP A 30 5.27 -14.99 -16.90
CA ASP A 30 4.91 -13.70 -16.27
C ASP A 30 5.99 -13.23 -15.29
N LEU A 31 6.09 -11.93 -15.11
CA LEU A 31 7.09 -11.32 -14.22
C LEU A 31 6.42 -10.74 -12.97
N TRP A 32 7.07 -10.88 -11.84
CA TRP A 32 6.61 -10.38 -10.55
C TRP A 32 7.77 -9.83 -9.70
N SER A 33 7.50 -8.79 -8.94
CA SER A 33 8.49 -8.22 -8.02
C SER A 33 8.24 -8.66 -6.57
N PRO A 34 9.24 -9.23 -5.87
CA PRO A 34 9.14 -9.52 -4.45
C PRO A 34 8.88 -8.29 -3.57
N VAL A 35 9.19 -7.09 -4.08
CA VAL A 35 8.95 -5.81 -3.40
C VAL A 35 7.46 -5.55 -3.17
N ASP A 36 6.57 -6.18 -3.96
CA ASP A 36 5.12 -6.06 -3.79
C ASP A 36 4.63 -6.49 -2.41
N ILE A 37 5.35 -7.40 -1.74
CA ILE A 37 5.07 -7.78 -0.35
C ILE A 37 5.25 -6.57 0.57
N ILE A 38 6.32 -5.78 0.34
CA ILE A 38 6.61 -4.60 1.15
C ILE A 38 5.63 -3.47 0.81
N VAL A 39 5.21 -3.33 -0.45
CA VAL A 39 4.20 -2.36 -0.87
C VAL A 39 2.89 -2.53 -0.09
N GLY A 40 2.50 -3.76 0.24
CA GLY A 40 1.33 -4.02 1.08
C GLY A 40 1.39 -3.35 2.46
N PHE A 41 2.57 -3.15 3.02
CA PHE A 41 2.73 -2.42 4.28
C PHE A 41 2.62 -0.90 4.12
N VAL A 42 2.84 -0.35 2.92
CA VAL A 42 2.66 1.09 2.65
C VAL A 42 1.22 1.50 2.91
N PHE A 43 0.25 0.75 2.36
CA PHE A 43 -1.17 0.99 2.59
C PHE A 43 -1.50 1.05 4.08
N VAL A 44 -0.97 0.09 4.84
CA VAL A 44 -1.22 0.02 6.27
C VAL A 44 -0.57 1.17 7.03
N ILE A 45 0.67 1.52 6.72
CA ILE A 45 1.38 2.64 7.36
C ILE A 45 0.67 3.95 7.05
N ARG A 46 0.12 4.10 5.84
CA ARG A 46 -0.72 5.22 5.47
C ARG A 46 -1.97 5.31 6.36
N ASP A 47 -2.65 4.21 6.64
CA ASP A 47 -3.82 4.17 7.52
C ASP A 47 -3.49 4.64 8.94
N PHE A 48 -2.35 4.20 9.47
CA PHE A 48 -1.85 4.69 10.76
C PHE A 48 -1.49 6.19 10.71
N ALA A 49 -0.91 6.65 9.61
CA ALA A 49 -0.61 8.07 9.41
C ALA A 49 -1.92 8.88 9.32
N GLN A 50 -2.88 8.45 8.51
CA GLN A 50 -4.18 9.12 8.38
C GLN A 50 -4.94 9.18 9.71
N ARG A 51 -4.89 8.12 10.51
CA ARG A 51 -5.49 8.13 11.86
C ARG A 51 -4.88 9.19 12.76
N ARG A 52 -3.60 9.53 12.58
CA ARG A 52 -2.88 10.52 13.41
C ARG A 52 -2.98 11.94 12.92
N VAL A 53 -2.90 12.13 11.60
CA VAL A 53 -2.77 13.47 10.99
C VAL A 53 -3.94 13.83 10.08
N GLY A 54 -4.95 12.96 9.97
CA GLY A 54 -6.11 13.19 9.10
C GLY A 54 -5.71 13.32 7.63
N HIS A 55 -6.33 14.28 6.93
CA HIS A 55 -6.13 14.48 5.49
C HIS A 55 -4.74 15.00 5.09
N TYR A 56 -3.92 15.45 6.06
CA TYR A 56 -2.51 15.84 5.78
C TYR A 56 -1.66 14.67 5.25
N VAL A 57 -2.13 13.42 5.39
CA VAL A 57 -1.49 12.26 4.78
C VAL A 57 -1.39 12.39 3.26
N LEU A 58 -2.35 13.05 2.60
CA LEU A 58 -2.31 13.29 1.15
C LEU A 58 -1.13 14.19 0.73
N LEU A 59 -0.73 15.16 1.56
CA LEU A 59 0.45 15.96 1.29
C LEU A 59 1.74 15.14 1.41
N ALA A 60 1.80 14.21 2.36
CA ALA A 60 2.93 13.29 2.49
C ALA A 60 3.01 12.33 1.30
N MET A 61 1.87 11.85 0.79
CA MET A 61 1.79 11.06 -0.43
C MET A 61 2.37 11.83 -1.62
N LEU A 62 1.94 13.07 -1.84
CA LEU A 62 2.46 13.92 -2.92
C LEU A 62 3.97 14.17 -2.80
N ALA A 63 4.46 14.38 -1.58
CA ALA A 63 5.90 14.54 -1.33
C ALA A 63 6.68 13.25 -1.66
N GLY A 64 6.16 12.09 -1.27
CA GLY A 64 6.76 10.78 -1.60
C GLY A 64 6.82 10.52 -3.11
N ILE A 65 5.73 10.82 -3.82
CA ILE A 65 5.67 10.73 -5.29
C ILE A 65 6.72 11.67 -5.93
N ALA A 66 6.80 12.92 -5.46
CA ALA A 66 7.75 13.90 -6.01
C ALA A 66 9.21 13.45 -5.81
N ILE A 67 9.55 12.88 -4.66
CA ILE A 67 10.89 12.33 -4.42
C ILE A 67 11.15 11.13 -5.33
N SER A 68 10.19 10.21 -5.45
CA SER A 68 10.32 9.06 -6.34
C SER A 68 10.57 9.48 -7.80
N TRP A 69 9.90 10.53 -8.26
CA TRP A 69 10.12 11.09 -9.59
C TRP A 69 11.55 11.55 -9.87
N LEU A 70 12.27 11.93 -8.82
CA LEU A 70 13.67 12.38 -8.92
C LEU A 70 14.70 11.25 -8.75
N THR A 71 14.28 10.07 -8.26
CA THR A 71 15.19 9.01 -7.80
C THR A 71 15.17 7.75 -8.65
N VAL A 72 14.16 7.54 -9.48
CA VAL A 72 14.01 6.32 -10.30
C VAL A 72 13.79 6.68 -11.78
N SER A 73 13.81 5.66 -12.66
CA SER A 73 13.53 5.85 -14.10
C SER A 73 12.15 6.50 -14.30
N LYS A 74 12.01 7.31 -15.37
CA LYS A 74 10.80 8.10 -15.64
C LYS A 74 9.58 7.22 -15.89
N GLU A 75 9.77 6.10 -16.55
CA GLU A 75 8.75 5.10 -16.86
C GLU A 75 8.23 4.47 -15.58
N LEU A 76 9.13 4.01 -14.70
CA LEU A 76 8.76 3.44 -13.40
C LEU A 76 8.16 4.50 -12.48
N ALA A 77 8.73 5.71 -12.44
CA ALA A 77 8.21 6.82 -11.64
C ALA A 77 6.78 7.16 -12.03
N PHE A 78 6.48 7.24 -13.35
CA PHE A 78 5.14 7.53 -13.84
C PHE A 78 4.15 6.40 -13.49
N ALA A 79 4.50 5.15 -13.79
CA ALA A 79 3.64 4.01 -13.51
C ALA A 79 3.34 3.90 -12.00
N SER A 80 4.38 4.03 -11.18
CA SER A 80 4.29 4.00 -9.72
C SER A 80 3.45 5.15 -9.17
N ALA A 81 3.69 6.39 -9.66
CA ALA A 81 2.94 7.57 -9.22
C ALA A 81 1.45 7.46 -9.56
N ALA A 82 1.12 7.02 -10.79
CA ALA A 82 -0.26 6.86 -11.24
C ALA A 82 -0.98 5.75 -10.44
N ALA A 83 -0.37 4.58 -10.33
CA ALA A 83 -0.90 3.46 -9.58
C ALA A 83 -1.12 3.83 -8.10
N PHE A 84 -0.10 4.42 -7.49
CA PHE A 84 -0.11 4.86 -6.12
C PHE A 84 -1.18 5.93 -5.87
N ALA A 85 -1.32 6.93 -6.78
CA ALA A 85 -2.36 7.95 -6.66
C ALA A 85 -3.76 7.33 -6.68
N VAL A 86 -4.03 6.41 -7.61
CA VAL A 86 -5.35 5.76 -7.71
C VAL A 86 -5.61 4.84 -6.51
N GLY A 87 -4.64 3.97 -6.17
CA GLY A 87 -4.75 3.03 -5.06
C GLY A 87 -4.92 3.73 -3.71
N GLU A 88 -4.06 4.70 -3.43
CA GLU A 88 -4.06 5.44 -2.17
C GLU A 88 -5.26 6.39 -2.02
N LEU A 89 -5.73 7.01 -3.12
CA LEU A 89 -6.95 7.83 -3.06
C LEU A 89 -8.19 6.97 -2.80
N ALA A 90 -8.29 5.80 -3.44
CA ALA A 90 -9.36 4.85 -3.18
C ALA A 90 -9.33 4.37 -1.72
N ASP A 91 -8.14 3.99 -1.25
CA ASP A 91 -7.92 3.57 0.12
C ASP A 91 -8.26 4.69 1.12
N TRP A 92 -7.80 5.93 0.88
CA TRP A 92 -8.14 7.10 1.68
C TRP A 92 -9.66 7.36 1.74
N ALA A 93 -10.33 7.28 0.59
CA ALA A 93 -11.78 7.52 0.52
C ALA A 93 -12.55 6.50 1.35
N ILE A 94 -12.20 5.22 1.22
CA ILE A 94 -12.85 4.14 1.96
C ILE A 94 -12.55 4.23 3.45
N PHE A 95 -11.29 4.46 3.81
CA PHE A 95 -10.88 4.66 5.19
C PHE A 95 -11.63 5.83 5.84
N THR A 96 -11.86 6.92 5.09
CA THR A 96 -12.57 8.10 5.58
C THR A 96 -14.08 7.86 5.69
N ALA A 97 -14.68 7.22 4.68
CA ALA A 97 -16.12 7.01 4.59
C ALA A 97 -16.65 5.94 5.55
N THR A 98 -15.81 4.97 5.92
CA THR A 98 -16.23 3.89 6.81
C THR A 98 -16.08 4.27 8.28
N GLY A 99 -17.19 4.42 9.01
CA GLY A 99 -17.22 4.64 10.46
C GLY A 99 -16.90 3.38 11.30
N LYS A 100 -16.18 2.39 10.73
CA LYS A 100 -15.92 1.08 11.35
C LYS A 100 -14.70 1.12 12.31
N PRO A 101 -14.51 0.08 13.17
CA PRO A 101 -13.29 -0.08 13.95
C PRO A 101 -12.03 -0.03 13.08
N PHE A 102 -10.92 0.41 13.65
CA PHE A 102 -9.69 0.68 12.91
C PHE A 102 -9.16 -0.54 12.14
N SER A 103 -9.21 -1.73 12.74
CA SER A 103 -8.85 -2.97 12.07
C SER A 103 -9.67 -3.21 10.79
N GLN A 104 -10.99 -3.02 10.85
CA GLN A 104 -11.86 -3.21 9.70
C GLN A 104 -11.64 -2.15 8.61
N ARG A 105 -11.26 -0.92 8.99
CA ARG A 105 -10.89 0.12 8.02
C ARG A 105 -9.65 -0.28 7.23
N ILE A 106 -8.59 -0.76 7.90
CA ILE A 106 -7.37 -1.28 7.26
C ILE A 106 -7.73 -2.36 6.24
N LEU A 107 -8.57 -3.32 6.61
CA LEU A 107 -8.93 -4.41 5.72
C LEU A 107 -9.71 -3.92 4.50
N LEU A 108 -10.76 -3.11 4.71
CA LEU A 108 -11.65 -2.64 3.64
C LEU A 108 -10.93 -1.71 2.66
N SER A 109 -10.09 -0.82 3.17
CA SER A 109 -9.33 0.11 2.34
C SER A 109 -8.33 -0.66 1.47
N SER A 110 -7.58 -1.60 2.06
CA SER A 110 -6.60 -2.41 1.31
C SER A 110 -7.25 -3.36 0.29
N LEU A 111 -8.45 -3.88 0.58
CA LEU A 111 -9.18 -4.76 -0.36
C LEU A 111 -9.58 -4.06 -1.66
N LEU A 112 -9.70 -2.73 -1.67
CA LEU A 112 -9.99 -1.95 -2.88
C LEU A 112 -8.76 -1.21 -3.39
N GLY A 113 -7.94 -0.65 -2.51
CA GLY A 113 -6.73 0.07 -2.89
C GLY A 113 -5.71 -0.82 -3.60
N ALA A 114 -5.40 -2.00 -3.05
CA ALA A 114 -4.40 -2.88 -3.62
C ALA A 114 -4.75 -3.41 -5.03
N PRO A 115 -5.98 -3.85 -5.34
CA PRO A 115 -6.35 -4.21 -6.72
C PRO A 115 -6.28 -3.06 -7.71
N LEU A 116 -6.74 -1.86 -7.32
CA LEU A 116 -6.70 -0.69 -8.20
C LEU A 116 -5.27 -0.25 -8.49
N ASP A 117 -4.43 -0.17 -7.48
CA ASP A 117 -3.01 0.11 -7.63
C ASP A 117 -2.32 -0.93 -8.53
N SER A 118 -2.57 -2.22 -8.30
CA SER A 118 -1.98 -3.29 -9.11
C SER A 118 -2.43 -3.24 -10.57
N LEU A 119 -3.72 -2.98 -10.81
CA LEU A 119 -4.26 -2.86 -12.17
C LEU A 119 -3.58 -1.72 -12.93
N VAL A 120 -3.50 -0.54 -12.33
CA VAL A 120 -2.89 0.62 -12.98
C VAL A 120 -1.40 0.38 -13.20
N PHE A 121 -0.68 -0.09 -12.18
CA PHE A 121 0.76 -0.32 -12.27
C PHE A 121 1.12 -1.33 -13.36
N LEU A 122 0.57 -2.55 -13.29
CA LEU A 122 0.88 -3.62 -14.24
C LEU A 122 0.50 -3.26 -15.68
N THR A 123 -0.60 -2.50 -15.84
CA THR A 123 -1.01 -2.01 -17.17
C THR A 123 0.01 -1.01 -17.73
N LEU A 124 0.47 -0.06 -16.93
CA LEU A 124 1.40 0.98 -17.36
C LEU A 124 2.81 0.45 -17.64
N VAL A 125 3.27 -0.54 -16.87
CA VAL A 125 4.57 -1.18 -17.13
C VAL A 125 4.51 -2.30 -18.18
N GLY A 126 3.34 -2.60 -18.75
CA GLY A 126 3.16 -3.62 -19.79
C GLY A 126 3.27 -5.07 -19.30
N LEU A 127 3.08 -5.31 -18.01
CA LEU A 127 3.17 -6.63 -17.37
C LEU A 127 1.81 -7.19 -16.91
N ALA A 128 0.71 -6.62 -17.40
CA ALA A 128 -0.64 -7.03 -16.99
C ALA A 128 -0.98 -8.42 -17.54
N SER A 129 -1.07 -9.40 -16.66
CA SER A 129 -1.62 -10.73 -16.91
C SER A 129 -2.51 -11.17 -15.75
N PRO A 130 -3.42 -12.14 -15.95
CA PRO A 130 -4.24 -12.63 -14.85
C PRO A 130 -3.42 -13.18 -13.68
N LEU A 131 -2.32 -13.90 -13.96
CA LEU A 131 -1.46 -14.45 -12.93
C LEU A 131 -0.65 -13.38 -12.21
N ALA A 132 -0.02 -12.45 -12.96
CA ALA A 132 0.71 -11.32 -12.36
C ALA A 132 -0.20 -10.48 -11.46
N MET A 133 -1.43 -10.19 -11.90
CA MET A 133 -2.44 -9.49 -11.10
C MET A 133 -2.76 -10.22 -9.80
N GLN A 134 -3.04 -11.53 -9.87
CA GLN A 134 -3.36 -12.32 -8.67
C GLN A 134 -2.20 -12.35 -7.69
N VAL A 135 -0.98 -12.58 -8.17
CA VAL A 135 0.21 -12.67 -7.31
C VAL A 135 0.51 -11.30 -6.68
N GLN A 136 0.46 -10.22 -7.46
CA GLN A 136 0.72 -8.88 -6.95
C GLN A 136 -0.32 -8.45 -5.90
N ILE A 137 -1.61 -8.62 -6.19
CA ILE A 137 -2.70 -8.30 -5.26
C ILE A 137 -2.56 -9.13 -3.97
N SER A 138 -2.33 -10.45 -4.11
CA SER A 138 -2.18 -11.35 -2.95
C SER A 138 -0.98 -10.97 -2.09
N SER A 139 0.14 -10.58 -2.71
CA SER A 139 1.34 -10.12 -2.02
C SER A 139 1.07 -8.86 -1.20
N LYS A 140 0.41 -7.87 -1.79
CA LYS A 140 0.03 -6.62 -1.12
C LYS A 140 -0.98 -6.85 0.01
N LEU A 141 -1.99 -7.66 -0.23
CA LEU A 141 -3.01 -8.00 0.78
C LEU A 141 -2.44 -8.81 1.94
N GLY A 142 -1.41 -9.62 1.72
CA GLY A 142 -0.77 -10.39 2.78
C GLY A 142 -0.28 -9.53 3.94
N GLY A 143 0.37 -8.40 3.63
CA GLY A 143 0.80 -7.41 4.63
C GLY A 143 -0.38 -6.78 5.38
N ALA A 144 -1.42 -6.38 4.64
CA ALA A 144 -2.62 -5.78 5.21
C ALA A 144 -3.39 -6.76 6.13
N LEU A 145 -3.52 -8.02 5.72
CA LEU A 145 -4.17 -9.07 6.51
C LEU A 145 -3.42 -9.36 7.81
N LEU A 146 -2.10 -9.41 7.78
CA LEU A 146 -1.28 -9.60 8.96
C LEU A 146 -1.53 -8.48 9.98
N VAL A 147 -1.47 -7.23 9.53
CA VAL A 147 -1.67 -6.08 10.42
C VAL A 147 -3.13 -5.97 10.88
N PHE A 148 -4.09 -6.22 9.99
CA PHE A 148 -5.50 -6.34 10.37
C PHE A 148 -5.68 -7.31 11.55
N TYR A 149 -5.13 -8.52 11.44
CA TYR A 149 -5.23 -9.53 12.49
C TYR A 149 -4.62 -9.07 13.82
N LEU A 150 -3.43 -8.45 13.77
CA LEU A 150 -2.76 -7.95 14.96
C LEU A 150 -3.54 -6.82 15.66
N VAL A 151 -4.08 -5.87 14.88
CA VAL A 151 -4.87 -4.74 15.39
C VAL A 151 -6.20 -5.24 15.94
N TRP A 152 -6.91 -6.08 15.19
CA TRP A 152 -8.19 -6.68 15.62
C TRP A 152 -8.04 -7.48 16.92
N ARG A 153 -6.97 -8.25 17.05
CA ARG A 153 -6.70 -9.00 18.27
C ARG A 153 -6.45 -8.07 19.46
N ARG A 154 -5.80 -6.93 19.25
CA ARG A 154 -5.61 -5.89 20.29
C ARG A 154 -6.93 -5.22 20.65
N GLU A 155 -7.75 -4.86 19.68
CA GLU A 155 -9.07 -4.26 19.89
C GLU A 155 -9.97 -5.21 20.71
N LYS A 156 -10.01 -6.49 20.35
CA LYS A 156 -10.77 -7.50 21.14
C LYS A 156 -10.28 -7.64 22.57
N ARG A 157 -8.97 -7.66 22.79
CA ARG A 157 -8.42 -7.75 24.15
C ARG A 157 -8.74 -6.52 25.00
N ALA A 158 -8.76 -5.34 24.40
CA ALA A 158 -9.11 -4.09 25.07
C ALA A 158 -10.60 -3.98 25.41
N ALA A 159 -11.47 -4.69 24.67
CA ALA A 159 -12.91 -4.72 24.89
C ALA A 159 -13.35 -5.70 25.99
N ILE A 160 -12.47 -6.59 26.48
CA ILE A 160 -12.76 -7.48 27.60
C ILE A 160 -12.62 -6.67 28.90
N PRO A 161 -13.71 -6.48 29.70
CA PRO A 161 -13.61 -5.82 31.00
C PRO A 161 -12.57 -6.57 31.84
N ARG A 162 -11.57 -5.83 32.34
CA ARG A 162 -10.71 -6.41 33.41
C ARG A 162 -11.61 -6.61 34.61
N GLY A 163 -11.90 -7.86 34.90
CA GLY A 163 -12.73 -8.24 36.03
C GLY A 163 -12.28 -7.50 37.30
N SER A 164 -13.26 -6.85 37.91
CA SER A 164 -13.16 -6.28 39.26
C SER A 164 -12.85 -7.35 40.29
#